data_5af895e25870a60de65fec63de6c22c6
#
_entry.id   5af895e25870a60de65fec63de6c22c6
#
_cell.length_a   1.000
_cell.length_b   1.000
_cell.length_c   1.000
_cell.angle_alpha   90.00
_cell.angle_beta   90.00
_cell.angle_gamma   90.00
#
_symmetry.space_group_name_H-M   'P 1'
#
loop_
_entity.id
_entity.type
_entity.pdbx_description
1 polymer ?
#
loop_
_entity_poly.entity_id
_entity_poly.type
_entity_poly.pdbx_seq_one_letter_code
_entity_poly.pdbx_strand_id
1 'polypeptide(L)'
;MMLNGMNSGHAKMADWGLSHLKTIVPERIIDLGCGGGRNAGELLKKYPSAVGTAVDYSSLSVEKARDYNKDIITAGRLEVRQGDVSALDIPDGGYDLATAFETIYFWPGLEKCFAEVARILKDDGYFMIVNESDGTDAASLKFEKS
;
A
#
# COMPACT_ATOMS: atom_id res chain seq x y z
N MET A 1 0.46 21.30 3.17
CA MET A 1 0.66 20.86 2.06
C MET A 1 -0.24 19.83 1.71
N MET A 2 0.08 19.37 0.93
CA MET A 2 -0.50 18.66 -0.09
C MET A 2 -0.94 17.28 0.27
N LEU A 3 -0.63 16.75 1.48
CA LEU A 3 -1.05 15.38 1.79
C LEU A 3 -2.57 15.23 1.85
N ASN A 4 -3.27 16.18 2.47
CA ASN A 4 -4.73 16.14 2.45
C ASN A 4 -5.27 16.33 1.03
N GLY A 5 -4.65 17.20 0.24
CA GLY A 5 -4.99 17.37 -1.15
C GLY A 5 -4.75 16.13 -1.97
N MET A 6 -3.64 15.41 -1.70
CA MET A 6 -3.37 14.12 -2.34
C MET A 6 -4.44 13.09 -2.00
N ASN A 7 -4.78 12.94 -0.72
CA ASN A 7 -5.81 11.99 -0.33
C ASN A 7 -7.15 12.31 -1.01
N SER A 8 -7.54 13.57 -1.07
CA SER A 8 -8.77 13.99 -1.75
C SER A 8 -8.68 13.84 -3.25
N GLY A 9 -7.57 14.32 -3.85
CA GLY A 9 -7.42 14.37 -5.30
C GLY A 9 -7.32 13.02 -5.96
N HIS A 10 -6.73 12.04 -5.27
CA HIS A 10 -6.52 10.71 -5.80
C HIS A 10 -7.54 9.68 -5.33
N ALA A 11 -8.53 10.10 -4.54
CA ALA A 11 -9.50 9.17 -3.96
C ALA A 11 -10.28 8.39 -5.00
N LYS A 12 -10.74 9.05 -6.06
CA LYS A 12 -11.51 8.37 -7.12
C LYS A 12 -10.68 7.32 -7.85
N MET A 13 -9.42 7.63 -8.12
CA MET A 13 -8.50 6.71 -8.77
C MET A 13 -8.26 5.49 -7.90
N ALA A 14 -7.99 5.72 -6.61
CA ALA A 14 -7.74 4.63 -5.67
C ALA A 14 -8.98 3.76 -5.51
N ASP A 15 -10.16 4.34 -5.41
CA ASP A 15 -11.41 3.58 -5.28
C ASP A 15 -11.66 2.74 -6.53
N TRP A 16 -11.37 3.28 -7.71
CA TRP A 16 -11.46 2.53 -8.95
C TRP A 16 -10.49 1.33 -8.94
N GLY A 17 -9.25 1.56 -8.50
CA GLY A 17 -8.26 0.49 -8.38
C GLY A 17 -8.70 -0.58 -7.40
N LEU A 18 -9.21 -0.18 -6.22
CA LEU A 18 -9.68 -1.13 -5.21
C LEU A 18 -10.83 -2.00 -5.73
N SER A 19 -11.66 -1.46 -6.63
CA SER A 19 -12.77 -2.22 -7.20
C SER A 19 -12.30 -3.43 -8.03
N HIS A 20 -11.03 -3.45 -8.46
CA HIS A 20 -10.47 -4.57 -9.20
C HIS A 20 -10.00 -5.71 -8.31
N LEU A 21 -10.03 -5.56 -6.99
CA LEU A 21 -9.61 -6.60 -6.04
C LEU A 21 -10.78 -7.44 -5.55
N LYS A 22 -11.76 -7.70 -6.40
CA LYS A 22 -13.01 -8.35 -6.00
C LYS A 22 -12.86 -9.82 -5.62
N THR A 23 -11.88 -10.49 -6.19
CA THR A 23 -11.75 -11.95 -6.06
C THR A 23 -10.77 -12.40 -4.99
N ILE A 24 -10.06 -11.46 -4.35
CA ILE A 24 -9.08 -11.82 -3.33
C ILE A 24 -9.57 -11.37 -1.96
N VAL A 25 -9.24 -12.16 -0.94
CA VAL A 25 -9.53 -11.84 0.45
C VAL A 25 -8.22 -11.93 1.23
N PRO A 26 -7.40 -10.89 1.19
CA PRO A 26 -6.12 -10.91 1.85
C PRO A 26 -6.27 -10.85 3.36
N GLU A 27 -5.33 -11.47 4.07
CA GLU A 27 -5.26 -11.42 5.53
C GLU A 27 -4.23 -10.40 6.01
N ARG A 28 -3.15 -10.21 5.25
CA ARG A 28 -2.09 -9.27 5.58
C ARG A 28 -1.76 -8.41 4.38
N ILE A 29 -1.91 -7.10 4.57
CA ILE A 29 -1.80 -6.11 3.50
C ILE A 29 -0.69 -5.13 3.83
N ILE A 30 0.08 -4.72 2.83
CA ILE A 30 1.04 -3.63 2.98
C ILE A 30 0.81 -2.58 1.89
N ASP A 31 0.66 -1.32 2.31
CA ASP A 31 0.54 -0.19 1.39
C ASP A 31 1.87 0.54 1.35
N LEU A 32 2.49 0.57 0.18
CA LEU A 32 3.83 1.09 -0.02
C LEU A 32 3.76 2.49 -0.61
N GLY A 33 4.34 3.46 0.11
CA GLY A 33 4.20 4.87 -0.24
C GLY A 33 2.83 5.39 0.18
N CYS A 34 2.49 5.19 1.43
CA CYS A 34 1.11 5.39 1.93
C CYS A 34 0.65 6.85 1.99
N GLY A 35 1.56 7.82 1.86
CA GLY A 35 1.22 9.23 1.95
C GLY A 35 0.43 9.55 3.21
N GLY A 36 -0.69 10.22 3.06
CA GLY A 36 -1.57 10.59 4.19
C GLY A 36 -2.38 9.45 4.78
N GLY A 37 -2.29 8.24 4.22
CA GLY A 37 -2.83 7.03 4.84
C GLY A 37 -4.28 6.70 4.52
N ARG A 38 -4.95 7.46 3.66
CA ARG A 38 -6.36 7.18 3.32
C ARG A 38 -6.52 5.79 2.70
N ASN A 39 -5.66 5.44 1.77
CA ASN A 39 -5.81 4.18 1.03
C ASN A 39 -5.59 2.96 1.93
N ALA A 40 -4.64 3.05 2.85
CA ALA A 40 -4.44 2.00 3.85
C ALA A 40 -5.70 1.80 4.69
N GLY A 41 -6.34 2.90 5.11
CA GLY A 41 -7.59 2.84 5.86
C GLY A 41 -8.73 2.20 5.07
N GLU A 42 -8.86 2.58 3.79
CA GLU A 42 -9.91 2.03 2.92
C GLU A 42 -9.70 0.54 2.65
N LEU A 43 -8.45 0.11 2.52
CA LEU A 43 -8.14 -1.33 2.38
C LEU A 43 -8.62 -2.12 3.59
N LEU A 44 -8.40 -1.61 4.78
CA LEU A 44 -8.81 -2.30 5.99
C LEU A 44 -10.31 -2.23 6.27
N LYS A 45 -11.00 -1.27 5.68
CA LYS A 45 -12.47 -1.27 5.67
C LYS A 45 -13.01 -2.30 4.72
N LYS A 46 -12.39 -2.43 3.55
CA LYS A 46 -12.80 -3.40 2.54
C LYS A 46 -12.59 -4.84 3.02
N TYR A 47 -11.54 -5.07 3.78
CA TYR A 47 -11.19 -6.39 4.30
C TYR A 47 -11.15 -6.37 5.83
N PRO A 48 -12.32 -6.51 6.47
CA PRO A 48 -12.43 -6.31 7.93
C PRO A 48 -11.62 -7.28 8.76
N SER A 49 -11.30 -8.46 8.21
CA SER A 49 -10.48 -9.46 8.91
C SER A 49 -8.99 -9.28 8.72
N ALA A 50 -8.58 -8.35 7.85
CA ALA A 50 -7.17 -8.16 7.55
C ALA A 50 -6.47 -7.28 8.59
N VAL A 51 -5.16 -7.46 8.68
CA VAL A 51 -4.27 -6.53 9.36
C VAL A 51 -3.31 -5.95 8.32
N GLY A 52 -2.81 -4.77 8.55
CA GLY A 52 -2.02 -4.07 7.56
C GLY A 52 -0.82 -3.33 8.10
N THR A 53 0.07 -3.01 7.18
CA THR A 53 1.22 -2.14 7.39
C THR A 53 1.18 -1.07 6.31
N ALA A 54 1.45 0.16 6.67
CA ALA A 54 1.58 1.27 5.73
C ALA A 54 2.98 1.86 5.87
N VAL A 55 3.66 2.04 4.75
CA VAL A 55 5.05 2.49 4.73
C VAL A 55 5.18 3.74 3.89
N ASP A 56 5.94 4.71 4.36
CA ASP A 56 6.32 5.87 3.56
C ASP A 56 7.73 6.30 3.93
N TYR A 57 8.44 6.83 2.97
CA TYR A 57 9.79 7.34 3.19
C TYR A 57 9.78 8.65 3.98
N SER A 58 8.73 9.44 3.82
CA SER A 58 8.58 10.75 4.46
C SER A 58 8.07 10.63 5.88
N SER A 59 8.82 11.17 6.84
CA SER A 59 8.37 11.20 8.23
C SER A 59 7.09 12.01 8.41
N LEU A 60 6.90 13.05 7.61
CA LEU A 60 5.68 13.84 7.63
C LEU A 60 4.47 13.02 7.17
N SER A 61 4.64 12.24 6.11
CA SER A 61 3.59 11.34 5.63
C SER A 61 3.22 10.31 6.69
N VAL A 62 4.22 9.72 7.33
CA VAL A 62 4.01 8.74 8.41
C VAL A 62 3.18 9.36 9.55
N GLU A 63 3.52 10.56 9.95
CA GLU A 63 2.81 11.29 11.00
C GLU A 63 1.35 11.54 10.61
N LYS A 64 1.12 12.00 9.39
CA LYS A 64 -0.23 12.23 8.87
C LYS A 64 -1.03 10.94 8.75
N ALA A 65 -0.40 9.87 8.27
CA ALA A 65 -1.05 8.57 8.13
C ALA A 65 -1.44 7.99 9.50
N ARG A 66 -0.61 8.17 10.50
CA ARG A 66 -0.91 7.76 11.88
C ARG A 66 -2.09 8.52 12.45
N ASP A 67 -2.13 9.82 12.21
CA ASP A 67 -3.23 10.66 12.69
C ASP A 67 -4.54 10.28 12.00
N TYR A 68 -4.51 10.11 10.71
CA TYR A 68 -5.69 9.75 9.91
C TYR A 68 -6.27 8.40 10.33
N ASN A 69 -5.42 7.43 10.65
CA ASN A 69 -5.81 6.05 10.94
C ASN A 69 -5.76 5.71 12.44
N LYS A 70 -5.84 6.69 13.29
CA LYS A 70 -5.67 6.54 14.73
C LYS A 70 -6.51 5.42 15.33
N ASP A 71 -7.78 5.32 14.92
CA ASP A 71 -8.70 4.32 15.47
C ASP A 71 -8.32 2.90 15.07
N ILE A 72 -7.92 2.69 13.82
CA ILE A 72 -7.52 1.37 13.34
C ILE A 72 -6.19 0.95 13.96
N ILE A 73 -5.30 1.89 14.17
CA ILE A 73 -4.02 1.64 14.84
C ILE A 73 -4.28 1.24 16.29
N THR A 74 -5.15 1.95 16.98
CA THR A 74 -5.51 1.64 18.37
C THR A 74 -6.15 0.26 18.46
N ALA A 75 -6.92 -0.13 17.47
CA ALA A 75 -7.53 -1.47 17.41
C ALA A 75 -6.53 -2.58 17.09
N GLY A 76 -5.27 -2.26 16.83
CA GLY A 76 -4.23 -3.25 16.54
C GLY A 76 -4.27 -3.79 15.12
N ARG A 77 -4.97 -3.12 14.21
CA ARG A 77 -5.14 -3.61 12.84
C ARG A 77 -4.21 -2.98 11.82
N LEU A 78 -3.56 -1.87 12.17
CA LEU A 78 -2.65 -1.16 11.26
C LEU A 78 -1.41 -0.72 12.00
N GLU A 79 -0.27 -0.91 11.37
CA GLU A 79 1.01 -0.32 11.76
C GLU A 79 1.46 0.64 10.67
N VAL A 80 1.85 1.87 11.04
CA VAL A 80 2.40 2.83 10.08
C VAL A 80 3.88 3.03 10.40
N ARG A 81 4.74 2.85 9.41
CA ARG A 81 6.20 2.88 9.58
C ARG A 81 6.85 3.78 8.55
N GLN A 82 7.92 4.43 8.95
CA GLN A 82 8.83 5.06 7.99
C GLN A 82 9.73 3.98 7.40
N GLY A 83 9.93 4.00 6.10
CA GLY A 83 10.78 3.02 5.45
C GLY A 83 11.05 3.33 3.99
N ASP A 84 12.06 2.67 3.46
CA ASP A 84 12.48 2.77 2.07
C ASP A 84 12.05 1.50 1.35
N VAL A 85 11.27 1.63 0.29
CA VAL A 85 10.74 0.46 -0.44
C VAL A 85 11.86 -0.37 -1.08
N SER A 86 13.02 0.23 -1.34
CA SER A 86 14.16 -0.50 -1.90
C SER A 86 14.91 -1.33 -0.85
N ALA A 87 14.61 -1.17 0.43
CA ALA A 87 15.30 -1.88 1.51
C ALA A 87 14.36 -1.95 2.73
N LEU A 88 13.33 -2.78 2.62
CA LEU A 88 12.33 -2.90 3.67
C LEU A 88 12.83 -3.76 4.82
N ASP A 89 12.67 -3.26 6.04
CA ASP A 89 12.98 -4.01 7.25
C ASP A 89 11.78 -4.88 7.64
N ILE A 90 11.49 -5.84 6.81
CA ILE A 90 10.31 -6.71 6.89
C ILE A 90 10.73 -8.11 6.47
N PRO A 91 10.30 -9.16 7.20
CA PRO A 91 10.61 -10.54 6.83
C PRO A 91 10.06 -10.97 5.48
N ASP A 92 10.63 -12.03 4.92
CA ASP A 92 10.18 -12.61 3.66
C ASP A 92 8.77 -13.20 3.81
N GLY A 93 7.99 -13.09 2.74
CA GLY A 93 6.77 -13.87 2.60
C GLY A 93 5.68 -13.61 3.63
N GLY A 94 5.59 -12.38 4.14
CA GLY A 94 4.64 -12.04 5.20
C GLY A 94 3.29 -11.50 4.75
N TYR A 95 3.14 -11.12 3.47
CA TYR A 95 1.95 -10.40 3.01
C TYR A 95 1.27 -11.08 1.84
N ASP A 96 -0.05 -11.01 1.83
CA ASP A 96 -0.89 -11.53 0.73
C ASP A 96 -1.09 -10.49 -0.36
N LEU A 97 -1.11 -9.21 0.03
CA LEU A 97 -1.37 -8.11 -0.88
C LEU A 97 -0.45 -6.94 -0.56
N ALA A 98 0.24 -6.46 -1.57
CA ALA A 98 0.95 -5.19 -1.52
C ALA A 98 0.27 -4.22 -2.48
N THR A 99 0.18 -2.97 -2.10
CA THR A 99 -0.42 -1.93 -2.94
C THR A 99 0.52 -0.73 -3.07
N ALA A 100 0.42 -0.05 -4.21
CA ALA A 100 1.11 1.21 -4.45
C ALA A 100 0.18 2.12 -5.22
N PHE A 101 -0.31 3.17 -4.56
CA PHE A 101 -1.25 4.13 -5.13
C PHE A 101 -0.53 5.43 -5.48
N GLU A 102 -0.30 5.69 -6.78
CA GLU A 102 0.27 6.95 -7.25
C GLU A 102 1.65 7.25 -6.65
N THR A 103 2.48 6.24 -6.40
CA THR A 103 3.71 6.42 -5.63
C THR A 103 4.97 5.87 -6.29
N ILE A 104 4.87 4.95 -7.24
CA ILE A 104 6.07 4.32 -7.80
C ILE A 104 6.98 5.29 -8.55
N TYR A 105 6.47 6.43 -8.95
CA TYR A 105 7.26 7.50 -9.58
C TYR A 105 8.39 7.99 -8.68
N PHE A 106 8.21 7.86 -7.36
CA PHE A 106 9.13 8.38 -6.36
C PHE A 106 10.07 7.31 -5.80
N TRP A 107 9.93 6.07 -6.28
CA TRP A 107 10.72 4.97 -5.75
C TRP A 107 12.15 5.01 -6.25
N PRO A 108 13.15 4.82 -5.37
CA PRO A 108 14.54 4.80 -5.76
C PRO A 108 14.89 3.46 -6.40
N GLY A 109 15.02 3.43 -7.73
CA GLY A 109 15.38 2.20 -8.43
C GLY A 109 14.27 1.16 -8.45
N LEU A 110 13.45 1.17 -9.48
CA LEU A 110 12.29 0.29 -9.60
C LEU A 110 12.64 -1.19 -9.46
N GLU A 111 13.78 -1.63 -10.00
CA GLU A 111 14.18 -3.03 -9.91
C GLU A 111 14.36 -3.48 -8.47
N LYS A 112 15.03 -2.66 -7.65
CA LYS A 112 15.24 -2.97 -6.24
C LYS A 112 13.93 -2.98 -5.48
N CYS A 113 13.07 -2.00 -5.76
CA CYS A 113 11.77 -1.90 -5.09
C CYS A 113 10.89 -3.09 -5.43
N PHE A 114 10.81 -3.47 -6.70
CA PHE A 114 10.02 -4.62 -7.12
C PHE A 114 10.57 -5.92 -6.54
N ALA A 115 11.90 -6.04 -6.44
CA ALA A 115 12.51 -7.21 -5.79
C ALA A 115 12.11 -7.30 -4.32
N GLU A 116 12.09 -6.18 -3.62
CA GLU A 116 11.64 -6.14 -2.22
C GLU A 116 10.16 -6.49 -2.09
N VAL A 117 9.32 -5.99 -2.98
CA VAL A 117 7.90 -6.33 -2.98
C VAL A 117 7.72 -7.85 -3.17
N ALA A 118 8.42 -8.42 -4.15
CA ALA A 118 8.37 -9.86 -4.38
C ALA A 118 8.84 -10.64 -3.15
N ARG A 119 9.88 -10.15 -2.49
CA ARG A 119 10.45 -10.82 -1.31
C ARG A 119 9.47 -10.88 -0.14
N ILE A 120 8.78 -9.77 0.14
CA ILE A 120 7.87 -9.67 1.29
C ILE A 120 6.51 -10.30 1.04
N LEU A 121 6.14 -10.54 -0.22
CA LEU A 121 4.90 -11.20 -0.55
C LEU A 121 5.02 -12.71 -0.40
N LYS A 122 3.94 -13.33 0.04
CA LYS A 122 3.81 -14.79 0.00
C LYS A 122 3.82 -15.26 -1.45
N ASP A 123 4.12 -16.54 -1.64
CA ASP A 123 3.86 -17.18 -2.92
C ASP A 123 2.37 -17.02 -3.25
N ASP A 124 2.05 -16.71 -4.49
CA ASP A 124 0.69 -16.36 -4.91
C ASP A 124 0.15 -15.04 -4.34
N GLY A 125 1.01 -14.22 -3.75
CA GLY A 125 0.61 -12.89 -3.32
C GLY A 125 0.39 -11.94 -4.50
N TYR A 126 -0.38 -10.90 -4.28
CA TYR A 126 -0.71 -9.90 -5.30
C TYR A 126 -0.03 -8.57 -5.00
N PHE A 127 0.45 -7.94 -6.06
CA PHE A 127 0.91 -6.56 -6.01
C PHE A 127 0.03 -5.72 -6.94
N MET A 128 -0.75 -4.81 -6.37
CA MET A 128 -1.60 -3.91 -7.16
C MET A 128 -0.96 -2.53 -7.24
N ILE A 129 -0.77 -2.04 -8.46
CA ILE A 129 -0.23 -0.72 -8.73
C ILE A 129 -1.34 0.12 -9.36
N VAL A 130 -1.58 1.29 -8.79
CA VAL A 130 -2.54 2.24 -9.34
C VAL A 130 -1.79 3.52 -9.67
N ASN A 131 -1.66 3.80 -10.97
CA ASN A 131 -0.99 5.00 -11.45
C ASN A 131 -1.90 5.77 -12.38
N GLU A 132 -1.73 7.07 -12.40
CA GLU A 132 -2.46 7.94 -13.29
C GLU A 132 -1.57 8.33 -14.48
N SER A 133 -1.70 7.62 -15.60
CA SER A 133 -1.10 8.10 -16.84
C SER A 133 -2.14 8.80 -17.70
N ASP A 134 -3.40 8.33 -17.64
CA ASP A 134 -4.54 8.98 -18.33
C ASP A 134 -5.75 9.05 -17.40
N GLY A 135 -5.53 8.89 -16.10
CA GLY A 135 -6.56 9.00 -15.08
C GLY A 135 -7.18 7.68 -14.64
N THR A 136 -6.84 6.57 -15.25
CA THR A 136 -7.56 5.32 -14.97
C THR A 136 -6.72 4.06 -14.94
N ASP A 137 -5.42 4.16 -15.04
CA ASP A 137 -4.57 2.97 -15.12
C ASP A 137 -4.41 2.26 -13.78
N ALA A 138 -4.64 0.96 -13.81
CA ALA A 138 -4.32 0.09 -12.70
C ALA A 138 -3.78 -1.22 -13.23
N ALA A 139 -2.85 -1.82 -12.51
CA ALA A 139 -2.30 -3.13 -12.84
C ALA A 139 -2.24 -3.97 -11.59
N SER A 140 -2.52 -5.24 -11.74
CA SER A 140 -2.46 -6.20 -10.65
C SER A 140 -1.54 -7.34 -11.08
N LEU A 141 -0.53 -7.61 -10.27
CA LEU A 141 0.46 -8.63 -10.56
C LEU A 141 0.41 -9.70 -9.50
N LYS A 142 0.31 -10.95 -9.94
CA LYS A 142 0.40 -12.09 -9.03
C LYS A 142 1.84 -12.61 -9.05
N PHE A 143 2.47 -12.70 -7.90
CA PHE A 143 3.82 -13.19 -7.80
C PHE A 143 3.84 -14.68 -7.49
N GLU A 144 4.46 -15.44 -8.38
CA GLU A 144 4.72 -16.86 -8.17
C GLU A 144 6.22 -17.03 -8.01
N LYS A 145 6.62 -17.52 -6.85
CA LYS A 145 8.03 -17.76 -6.54
C LYS A 145 8.38 -19.19 -6.94
N SER A 146 9.41 -19.30 -7.73
CA SER A 146 9.88 -20.63 -8.15
C SER A 146 10.88 -21.22 -7.17
#